data_d8ea433539f64c5927ff8e9c86a7fc0d
#
_entry.id   d8ea433539f64c5927ff8e9c86a7fc0d
#
_cell.length_a   1.000
_cell.length_b   1.000
_cell.length_c   1.000
_cell.angle_alpha   90.00
_cell.angle_beta   90.00
_cell.angle_gamma   90.00
#
_symmetry.space_group_name_H-M   'P 1'
#
loop_
_entity.id
_entity.type
_entity.pdbx_description
1 polymer ?
#
loop_
_entity_poly.entity_id
_entity_poly.type
_entity_poly.pdbx_seq_one_letter_code
_entity_poly.pdbx_strand_id
1 'polypeptide(L)'
;MTGTAVAGVGLVTGWGDGVSALPADARAAAAGRRVVALPRPPLAGDRFRRATRECLLGVAAVEALLGDAGLAREDIRGSETALVYVTAGGYGAANRAFVVAGTADNRSVVAGTARPPVSEGGPKQVRGGSVASSTHSVLSRPGAASGALHFPYTAPSAVPGEVAIEFELTGAYEILIGGAAAAIDALWRATELLARGRCARALVLAVETFAECEDLYARGRWLVRSPLVESAACALLIPGRLAPTFAPAAAPSPLETLARARTGETLACAPLIALALARAAGDAGRVSLTGEWRG
;
A
#
# COMPACT_ATOMS: atom_id res chain seq x y z
N MET A 1 25.58 14.46 -16.26
CA MET A 1 24.45 13.95 -15.49
C MET A 1 24.30 12.48 -15.81
N THR A 2 24.44 11.61 -14.84
CA THR A 2 24.19 10.18 -15.01
C THR A 2 22.67 10.00 -15.10
N GLY A 3 22.16 9.42 -16.17
CA GLY A 3 20.74 9.08 -16.32
C GLY A 3 20.32 8.00 -15.30
N THR A 4 19.08 7.61 -15.37
CA THR A 4 18.48 6.55 -14.54
C THR A 4 18.03 5.41 -15.45
N ALA A 5 18.12 4.17 -15.01
CA ALA A 5 17.59 3.00 -15.69
C ALA A 5 16.59 2.25 -14.78
N VAL A 6 15.63 1.59 -15.39
CA VAL A 6 14.71 0.67 -14.71
C VAL A 6 15.33 -0.72 -14.77
N ALA A 7 15.82 -1.19 -13.63
CA ALA A 7 16.48 -2.50 -13.52
C ALA A 7 15.47 -3.66 -13.47
N GLY A 8 14.30 -3.46 -12.89
CA GLY A 8 13.22 -4.44 -12.81
C GLY A 8 11.90 -3.83 -12.40
N VAL A 9 10.80 -4.55 -12.65
CA VAL A 9 9.45 -4.19 -12.19
C VAL A 9 8.70 -5.44 -11.74
N GLY A 10 8.44 -5.53 -10.43
CA GLY A 10 7.56 -6.56 -9.86
C GLY A 10 6.11 -6.14 -9.97
N LEU A 11 5.25 -7.06 -10.38
CA LEU A 11 3.83 -6.81 -10.57
C LEU A 11 2.99 -7.99 -10.06
N VAL A 12 2.06 -7.68 -9.17
CA VAL A 12 1.06 -8.61 -8.64
C VAL A 12 -0.30 -7.94 -8.77
N THR A 13 -1.25 -8.56 -9.47
CA THR A 13 -2.57 -7.96 -9.75
C THR A 13 -3.69 -8.97 -9.54
N GLY A 14 -4.91 -8.49 -9.48
CA GLY A 14 -6.10 -9.34 -9.49
C GLY A 14 -6.23 -10.22 -10.74
N TRP A 15 -5.45 -9.97 -11.79
CA TRP A 15 -5.34 -10.81 -12.98
C TRP A 15 -4.27 -11.92 -12.84
N GLY A 16 -3.37 -11.80 -11.88
CA GLY A 16 -2.21 -12.66 -11.66
C GLY A 16 -0.90 -11.88 -11.63
N ASP A 17 0.21 -12.60 -11.64
CA ASP A 17 1.55 -12.07 -11.47
C ASP A 17 2.22 -11.78 -12.82
N GLY A 18 2.89 -10.64 -12.88
CA GLY A 18 3.65 -10.21 -14.06
C GLY A 18 2.78 -9.75 -15.23
N VAL A 19 3.45 -9.27 -16.29
CA VAL A 19 2.80 -8.70 -17.48
C VAL A 19 2.05 -9.75 -18.30
N SER A 20 2.50 -11.00 -18.28
CA SER A 20 1.88 -12.10 -19.03
C SER A 20 0.47 -12.47 -18.52
N ALA A 21 0.18 -12.21 -17.24
CA ALA A 21 -1.13 -12.45 -16.68
C ALA A 21 -2.17 -11.37 -17.04
N LEU A 22 -1.74 -10.22 -17.54
CA LEU A 22 -2.64 -9.13 -17.88
C LEU A 22 -3.45 -9.48 -19.12
N PRO A 23 -4.79 -9.29 -19.11
CA PRO A 23 -5.64 -9.54 -20.27
C PRO A 23 -5.33 -8.56 -21.41
N ALA A 24 -5.78 -8.87 -22.60
CA ALA A 24 -5.71 -7.94 -23.74
C ALA A 24 -6.64 -6.71 -23.51
N ASP A 25 -7.79 -6.94 -22.88
CA ASP A 25 -8.78 -5.92 -22.53
C ASP A 25 -9.37 -6.25 -21.14
N ALA A 26 -9.05 -5.42 -20.16
CA ALA A 26 -9.50 -5.58 -18.78
C ALA A 26 -11.01 -5.50 -18.63
N ARG A 27 -11.69 -4.65 -19.42
CA ARG A 27 -13.14 -4.47 -19.35
C ARG A 27 -13.88 -5.72 -19.83
N ALA A 28 -13.42 -6.28 -20.94
CA ALA A 28 -13.95 -7.54 -21.45
C ALA A 28 -13.67 -8.70 -20.48
N ALA A 29 -12.45 -8.81 -19.97
CA ALA A 29 -12.02 -9.85 -19.04
C ALA A 29 -12.74 -9.77 -17.68
N ALA A 30 -13.11 -8.57 -17.24
CA ALA A 30 -13.85 -8.37 -16.01
C ALA A 30 -15.29 -8.93 -16.09
N ALA A 31 -15.87 -9.07 -17.29
CA ALA A 31 -17.22 -9.62 -17.49
C ALA A 31 -18.29 -8.97 -16.58
N GLY A 32 -18.27 -7.64 -16.48
CA GLY A 32 -19.18 -6.87 -15.64
C GLY A 32 -18.78 -6.75 -14.16
N ARG A 33 -17.74 -7.41 -13.69
CA ARG A 33 -17.23 -7.23 -12.33
C ARG A 33 -16.73 -5.79 -12.15
N ARG A 34 -17.11 -5.15 -11.06
CA ARG A 34 -16.68 -3.78 -10.72
C ARG A 34 -15.30 -3.77 -10.08
N VAL A 35 -14.95 -4.85 -9.39
CA VAL A 35 -13.68 -5.05 -8.71
C VAL A 35 -13.10 -6.40 -9.14
N VAL A 36 -11.82 -6.41 -9.44
CA VAL A 36 -11.01 -7.61 -9.64
C VAL A 36 -10.07 -7.70 -8.45
N ALA A 37 -10.45 -8.54 -7.50
CA ALA A 37 -9.76 -8.65 -6.23
C ALA A 37 -8.45 -9.44 -6.37
N LEU A 38 -7.46 -9.04 -5.59
CA LEU A 38 -6.19 -9.73 -5.45
C LEU A 38 -6.24 -10.60 -4.19
N PRO A 39 -6.02 -11.90 -4.26
CA PRO A 39 -6.00 -12.75 -3.08
C PRO A 39 -4.88 -12.36 -2.12
N ARG A 40 -5.03 -12.74 -0.85
CA ARG A 40 -3.96 -12.58 0.12
C ARG A 40 -2.74 -13.42 -0.31
N PRO A 41 -1.53 -12.84 -0.40
CA PRO A 41 -0.33 -13.60 -0.73
C PRO A 41 -0.10 -14.73 0.29
N PRO A 42 0.37 -15.91 -0.14
CA PRO A 42 0.60 -17.06 0.73
C PRO A 42 1.90 -16.95 1.53
N LEU A 43 2.22 -15.75 2.02
CA LEU A 43 3.39 -15.53 2.87
C LEU A 43 3.12 -16.10 4.26
N ALA A 44 3.90 -17.11 4.64
CA ALA A 44 3.78 -17.84 5.89
C ALA A 44 4.88 -17.40 6.88
N GLY A 45 4.58 -17.55 8.19
CA GLY A 45 5.51 -17.28 9.28
C GLY A 45 4.87 -16.44 10.37
N ASP A 46 5.35 -16.63 11.61
CA ASP A 46 4.83 -15.93 12.79
C ASP A 46 4.94 -14.41 12.68
N ARG A 47 5.93 -13.93 11.94
CA ARG A 47 6.17 -12.54 11.65
C ARG A 47 4.99 -11.90 10.91
N PHE A 48 4.45 -12.59 9.90
CA PHE A 48 3.35 -12.08 9.07
C PHE A 48 1.95 -12.30 9.68
N ARG A 49 1.86 -12.93 10.85
CA ARG A 49 0.58 -13.28 11.47
C ARG A 49 -0.31 -12.07 11.75
N ARG A 50 0.29 -10.90 12.00
CA ARG A 50 -0.41 -9.63 12.27
C ARG A 50 -0.38 -8.66 11.10
N ALA A 51 0.40 -8.91 10.06
CA ALA A 51 0.51 -8.06 8.90
C ALA A 51 -0.83 -7.98 8.16
N THR A 52 -1.21 -6.79 7.72
CA THR A 52 -2.39 -6.61 6.88
C THR A 52 -2.16 -7.23 5.51
N ARG A 53 -3.23 -7.40 4.74
CA ARG A 53 -3.12 -7.89 3.37
C ARG A 53 -2.25 -6.96 2.52
N GLU A 54 -2.39 -5.66 2.70
CA GLU A 54 -1.62 -4.61 2.00
C GLU A 54 -0.12 -4.73 2.28
N CYS A 55 0.27 -4.99 3.54
CA CYS A 55 1.67 -5.23 3.91
C CYS A 55 2.24 -6.44 3.15
N LEU A 56 1.49 -7.55 3.13
CA LEU A 56 1.91 -8.76 2.41
C LEU A 56 1.98 -8.55 0.90
N LEU A 57 1.08 -7.75 0.32
CA LEU A 57 1.12 -7.37 -1.09
C LEU A 57 2.36 -6.53 -1.41
N GLY A 58 2.75 -5.62 -0.52
CA GLY A 58 3.99 -4.85 -0.66
C GLY A 58 5.22 -5.76 -0.69
N VAL A 59 5.30 -6.72 0.23
CA VAL A 59 6.38 -7.73 0.24
C VAL A 59 6.37 -8.55 -1.05
N ALA A 60 5.20 -9.06 -1.47
CA ALA A 60 5.07 -9.86 -2.69
C ALA A 60 5.50 -9.09 -3.96
N ALA A 61 5.19 -7.78 -4.04
CA ALA A 61 5.61 -6.95 -5.17
C ALA A 61 7.14 -6.77 -5.23
N VAL A 62 7.82 -6.67 -4.09
CA VAL A 62 9.29 -6.61 -4.05
C VAL A 62 9.90 -7.97 -4.39
N GLU A 63 9.34 -9.08 -3.91
CA GLU A 63 9.79 -10.42 -4.34
C GLU A 63 9.65 -10.63 -5.85
N ALA A 64 8.51 -10.22 -6.43
CA ALA A 64 8.29 -10.28 -7.87
C ALA A 64 9.29 -9.40 -8.64
N LEU A 65 9.64 -8.23 -8.08
CA LEU A 65 10.69 -7.36 -8.63
C LEU A 65 12.05 -8.04 -8.63
N LEU A 66 12.45 -8.65 -7.52
CA LEU A 66 13.74 -9.36 -7.43
C LEU A 66 13.83 -10.47 -8.47
N GLY A 67 12.74 -11.23 -8.65
CA GLY A 67 12.64 -12.25 -9.70
C GLY A 67 12.77 -11.66 -11.11
N ASP A 68 12.10 -10.55 -11.43
CA ASP A 68 12.19 -9.89 -12.74
C ASP A 68 13.58 -9.28 -13.02
N ALA A 69 14.23 -8.75 -11.98
CA ALA A 69 15.56 -8.17 -12.08
C ALA A 69 16.69 -9.20 -12.02
N GLY A 70 16.42 -10.46 -11.65
CA GLY A 70 17.43 -11.49 -11.41
C GLY A 70 18.33 -11.17 -10.21
N LEU A 71 17.77 -10.53 -9.17
CA LEU A 71 18.48 -10.10 -7.98
C LEU A 71 18.11 -10.96 -6.75
N ALA A 72 19.05 -11.06 -5.82
CA ALA A 72 18.82 -11.62 -4.49
C ALA A 72 18.39 -10.52 -3.49
N ARG A 73 17.86 -10.90 -2.33
CA ARG A 73 17.46 -9.96 -1.27
C ARG A 73 18.65 -9.12 -0.77
N GLU A 74 19.81 -9.72 -0.70
CA GLU A 74 21.06 -9.10 -0.29
C GLU A 74 21.47 -7.93 -1.19
N ASP A 75 21.08 -7.96 -2.47
CA ASP A 75 21.42 -6.92 -3.44
C ASP A 75 20.71 -5.60 -3.17
N ILE A 76 19.56 -5.62 -2.50
CA ILE A 76 18.79 -4.42 -2.14
C ILE A 76 18.92 -4.02 -0.67
N ARG A 77 19.55 -4.82 0.15
CA ARG A 77 19.68 -4.63 1.59
C ARG A 77 20.47 -3.37 1.96
N GLY A 78 20.15 -2.78 3.12
CA GLY A 78 20.97 -1.74 3.78
C GLY A 78 20.61 -0.31 3.38
N SER A 79 21.55 0.61 3.66
CA SER A 79 21.36 2.06 3.56
C SER A 79 21.45 2.61 2.13
N GLU A 80 22.03 1.83 1.20
CA GLU A 80 22.22 2.23 -0.19
C GLU A 80 20.94 2.11 -1.03
N THR A 81 19.85 1.56 -0.46
CA THR A 81 18.58 1.40 -1.12
C THR A 81 17.53 2.34 -0.50
N ALA A 82 17.02 3.28 -1.29
CA ALA A 82 15.90 4.13 -0.90
C ALA A 82 14.57 3.41 -1.19
N LEU A 83 13.54 3.70 -0.37
CA LEU A 83 12.17 3.22 -0.57
C LEU A 83 11.21 4.41 -0.65
N VAL A 84 10.60 4.61 -1.81
CA VAL A 84 9.55 5.59 -2.04
C VAL A 84 8.23 4.84 -2.20
N TYR A 85 7.32 5.00 -1.24
CA TYR A 85 6.01 4.36 -1.26
C TYR A 85 4.93 5.34 -1.70
N VAL A 86 3.99 4.87 -2.50
CA VAL A 86 2.86 5.66 -2.96
C VAL A 86 1.56 4.88 -2.86
N THR A 87 0.48 5.53 -2.42
CA THR A 87 -0.87 4.95 -2.36
C THR A 87 -1.94 6.02 -2.51
N ALA A 88 -2.99 5.73 -3.24
CA ALA A 88 -4.13 6.63 -3.41
C ALA A 88 -5.07 6.62 -2.19
N GLY A 89 -5.25 5.48 -1.55
CA GLY A 89 -6.18 5.29 -0.43
C GLY A 89 -5.69 5.87 0.89
N GLY A 90 -4.38 6.01 1.09
CA GLY A 90 -3.79 6.59 2.28
C GLY A 90 -4.17 5.89 3.59
N TYR A 91 -4.62 4.64 3.56
CA TYR A 91 -5.11 3.87 4.72
C TYR A 91 -6.30 4.50 5.46
N GLY A 92 -7.09 5.30 4.75
CA GLY A 92 -8.24 6.01 5.32
C GLY A 92 -9.32 5.10 5.87
N ALA A 93 -9.59 3.95 5.22
CA ALA A 93 -10.59 2.98 5.67
C ALA A 93 -10.14 2.26 6.95
N ALA A 94 -8.89 1.80 7.02
CA ALA A 94 -8.31 1.15 8.19
C ALA A 94 -8.27 2.12 9.40
N ASN A 95 -7.86 3.37 9.18
CA ASN A 95 -7.87 4.40 10.21
C ASN A 95 -9.28 4.69 10.71
N ARG A 96 -10.27 4.85 9.83
CA ARG A 96 -11.67 5.07 10.21
C ARG A 96 -12.21 3.91 11.03
N ALA A 97 -11.96 2.66 10.61
CA ALA A 97 -12.39 1.47 11.34
C ALA A 97 -11.79 1.44 12.76
N PHE A 98 -10.52 1.79 12.91
CA PHE A 98 -9.85 1.90 14.22
C PHE A 98 -10.49 2.96 15.11
N VAL A 99 -10.73 4.17 14.59
CA VAL A 99 -11.36 5.26 15.34
C VAL A 99 -12.78 4.92 15.78
N VAL A 100 -13.58 4.31 14.88
CA VAL A 100 -14.95 3.88 15.19
C VAL A 100 -14.96 2.81 16.27
N ALA A 101 -14.07 1.82 16.20
CA ALA A 101 -13.94 0.79 17.23
C ALA A 101 -13.57 1.40 18.59
N GLY A 102 -12.60 2.33 18.65
CA GLY A 102 -12.18 3.01 19.87
C GLY A 102 -13.28 3.89 20.49
N THR A 103 -14.11 4.54 19.65
CA THR A 103 -15.25 5.36 20.14
C THR A 103 -16.40 4.52 20.64
N ALA A 104 -16.65 3.33 20.09
CA ALA A 104 -17.66 2.40 20.55
C ALA A 104 -17.30 1.85 21.96
N ASP A 105 -16.04 1.51 22.17
CA ASP A 105 -15.53 1.05 23.49
C ASP A 105 -15.67 2.14 24.57
N ASN A 106 -15.36 3.40 24.25
CA ASN A 106 -15.52 4.53 25.18
C ASN A 106 -17.00 4.79 25.56
N ARG A 107 -17.93 4.61 24.62
CA ARG A 107 -19.36 4.74 24.93
C ARG A 107 -19.86 3.66 25.87
N SER A 108 -19.37 2.44 25.76
CA SER A 108 -19.73 1.34 26.66
C SER A 108 -19.19 1.55 28.09
N VAL A 109 -18.01 2.16 28.23
CA VAL A 109 -17.43 2.50 29.53
C VAL A 109 -18.23 3.64 30.20
N VAL A 110 -18.62 4.67 29.45
CA VAL A 110 -19.41 5.79 29.99
C VAL A 110 -20.85 5.36 30.37
N ALA A 111 -21.46 4.46 29.59
CA ALA A 111 -22.78 3.91 29.90
C ALA A 111 -22.77 2.99 31.14
N GLY A 112 -21.63 2.33 31.42
CA GLY A 112 -21.46 1.48 32.61
C GLY A 112 -21.21 2.23 33.92
N THR A 113 -20.94 3.54 33.86
CA THR A 113 -20.73 4.39 35.06
C THR A 113 -21.97 5.16 35.52
N ALA A 114 -23.14 4.88 34.96
CA ALA A 114 -24.39 5.40 35.50
C ALA A 114 -24.58 4.83 36.93
N ARG A 115 -24.28 5.68 37.93
CA ARG A 115 -24.42 5.38 39.35
C ARG A 115 -25.88 4.99 39.62
N PRO A 116 -26.15 3.82 40.26
CA PRO A 116 -27.51 3.49 40.67
C PRO A 116 -28.01 4.56 41.64
N PRO A 117 -29.31 4.86 41.65
CA PRO A 117 -29.87 5.85 42.57
C PRO A 117 -29.55 5.43 44.00
N VAL A 118 -29.01 6.37 44.76
CA VAL A 118 -28.72 6.21 46.19
C VAL A 118 -30.06 6.03 46.91
N SER A 119 -30.37 4.80 47.36
CA SER A 119 -31.41 4.58 48.33
C SER A 119 -30.86 5.02 49.69
N GLU A 120 -31.45 6.07 50.27
CA GLU A 120 -31.23 6.45 51.65
C GLU A 120 -31.71 5.32 52.60
N GLY A 121 -30.80 4.73 53.38
CA GLY A 121 -31.19 3.74 54.37
C GLY A 121 -30.00 3.06 55.07
N GLY A 122 -29.58 3.60 56.20
CA GLY A 122 -29.03 2.93 57.37
C GLY A 122 -27.55 2.50 57.39
N PRO A 123 -26.85 2.67 58.49
CA PRO A 123 -25.45 2.33 58.66
C PRO A 123 -25.27 0.84 58.97
N LYS A 124 -24.48 0.10 58.15
CA LYS A 124 -23.96 -1.22 58.54
C LYS A 124 -22.49 -1.39 58.13
N GLN A 125 -21.72 -1.49 59.18
CA GLN A 125 -20.44 -2.20 59.42
C GLN A 125 -19.51 -2.46 58.22
N VAL A 126 -18.36 -1.83 58.35
CA VAL A 126 -17.07 -2.14 57.67
C VAL A 126 -16.65 -3.57 58.04
N ARG A 127 -16.59 -4.47 57.08
CA ARG A 127 -15.72 -5.64 57.10
C ARG A 127 -14.73 -5.54 55.93
N GLY A 128 -13.45 -5.60 56.31
CA GLY A 128 -12.35 -5.57 55.38
C GLY A 128 -12.44 -6.69 54.31
N GLY A 129 -12.46 -6.31 53.10
CA GLY A 129 -12.37 -7.17 51.93
C GLY A 129 -11.24 -6.67 51.06
N SER A 130 -10.24 -7.53 50.91
CA SER A 130 -9.06 -7.42 50.05
C SER A 130 -9.36 -6.71 48.74
N VAL A 131 -8.61 -5.65 48.46
CA VAL A 131 -8.57 -5.03 47.14
C VAL A 131 -7.86 -6.00 46.17
N ALA A 132 -8.61 -6.93 45.61
CA ALA A 132 -8.13 -7.71 44.47
C ALA A 132 -8.05 -6.77 43.29
N SER A 133 -6.83 -6.50 42.89
CA SER A 133 -6.47 -5.71 41.70
C SER A 133 -7.19 -6.26 40.46
N SER A 134 -8.18 -5.52 39.98
CA SER A 134 -8.97 -5.86 38.79
C SER A 134 -8.25 -5.52 37.47
N THR A 135 -6.93 -5.59 37.43
CA THR A 135 -6.13 -5.33 36.24
C THR A 135 -6.12 -6.48 35.20
N HIS A 136 -6.73 -7.65 35.54
CA HIS A 136 -6.75 -8.80 34.63
C HIS A 136 -8.02 -8.93 33.79
N SER A 137 -9.07 -8.14 33.98
CA SER A 137 -10.31 -8.30 33.21
C SER A 137 -10.39 -7.49 31.92
N VAL A 138 -9.49 -6.54 31.72
CA VAL A 138 -9.45 -5.71 30.47
C VAL A 138 -8.84 -6.45 29.30
N LEU A 139 -8.01 -7.46 29.55
CA LEU A 139 -7.33 -8.24 28.51
C LEU A 139 -8.15 -9.40 27.95
N SER A 140 -9.33 -9.68 28.51
CA SER A 140 -10.13 -10.85 28.13
C SER A 140 -11.35 -10.57 27.26
N ARG A 141 -11.57 -9.32 26.81
CA ARG A 141 -12.62 -8.99 25.83
C ARG A 141 -12.04 -9.04 24.42
N PRO A 142 -12.57 -9.88 23.50
CA PRO A 142 -12.06 -10.06 22.15
C PRO A 142 -12.13 -8.81 21.24
N GLY A 143 -12.52 -7.66 21.74
CA GLY A 143 -12.59 -6.40 20.95
C GLY A 143 -11.54 -5.35 21.33
N ALA A 144 -11.27 -5.16 22.63
CA ALA A 144 -10.44 -4.05 23.09
C ALA A 144 -8.93 -4.27 22.93
N ALA A 145 -8.47 -5.53 23.05
CA ALA A 145 -7.05 -5.86 22.87
C ALA A 145 -6.62 -5.86 21.40
N SER A 146 -7.54 -6.03 20.45
CA SER A 146 -7.23 -6.02 19.02
C SER A 146 -6.93 -4.61 18.50
N GLY A 147 -7.60 -3.56 19.01
CA GLY A 147 -7.43 -2.19 18.56
C GLY A 147 -6.02 -1.65 18.75
N ALA A 148 -5.46 -1.73 19.95
CA ALA A 148 -4.12 -1.22 20.25
C ALA A 148 -3.01 -1.95 19.48
N LEU A 149 -3.15 -3.26 19.25
CA LEU A 149 -2.20 -4.08 18.50
C LEU A 149 -2.26 -3.82 17.00
N HIS A 150 -3.39 -3.31 16.49
CA HIS A 150 -3.56 -2.97 15.07
C HIS A 150 -3.23 -1.51 14.76
N PHE A 151 -3.02 -0.67 15.77
CA PHE A 151 -2.71 0.75 15.56
C PHE A 151 -1.55 1.00 14.58
N PRO A 152 -0.41 0.28 14.62
CA PRO A 152 0.67 0.49 13.67
C PRO A 152 0.25 0.25 12.20
N TYR A 153 -0.81 -0.52 11.98
CA TYR A 153 -1.31 -0.88 10.64
C TYR A 153 -2.44 0.04 10.14
N THR A 154 -2.70 1.15 10.83
CA THR A 154 -3.70 2.16 10.41
C THR A 154 -3.09 3.34 9.67
N ALA A 155 -1.76 3.39 9.58
CA ALA A 155 -1.03 4.46 8.92
C ALA A 155 -0.48 4.04 7.55
N PRO A 156 -0.33 4.96 6.58
CA PRO A 156 0.30 4.67 5.29
C PRO A 156 1.71 4.09 5.40
N SER A 157 2.39 4.32 6.52
CA SER A 157 3.73 3.78 6.81
C SER A 157 3.75 2.26 7.09
N ALA A 158 2.61 1.62 7.31
CA ALA A 158 2.55 0.19 7.63
C ALA A 158 3.14 -0.68 6.50
N VAL A 159 2.75 -0.43 5.26
CA VAL A 159 3.23 -1.22 4.11
C VAL A 159 4.72 -1.06 3.89
N PRO A 160 5.25 0.17 3.69
CA PRO A 160 6.68 0.32 3.45
C PRO A 160 7.51 0.00 4.70
N GLY A 161 6.95 0.14 5.91
CA GLY A 161 7.60 -0.32 7.14
C GLY A 161 7.79 -1.83 7.18
N GLU A 162 6.75 -2.59 6.82
CA GLU A 162 6.84 -4.06 6.73
C GLU A 162 7.83 -4.50 5.66
N VAL A 163 7.83 -3.85 4.49
CA VAL A 163 8.80 -4.08 3.41
C VAL A 163 10.22 -3.75 3.86
N ALA A 164 10.42 -2.60 4.52
CA ALA A 164 11.74 -2.22 5.01
C ALA A 164 12.32 -3.24 6.02
N ILE A 165 11.48 -3.77 6.91
CA ILE A 165 11.88 -4.80 7.86
C ILE A 165 12.20 -6.12 7.14
N GLU A 166 11.37 -6.54 6.16
CA GLU A 166 11.55 -7.83 5.45
C GLU A 166 12.82 -7.87 4.63
N PHE A 167 13.14 -6.77 3.95
CA PHE A 167 14.31 -6.69 3.07
C PHE A 167 15.49 -5.95 3.73
N GLU A 168 15.41 -5.67 5.02
CA GLU A 168 16.45 -4.99 5.82
C GLU A 168 16.89 -3.65 5.19
N LEU A 169 15.92 -2.86 4.67
CA LEU A 169 16.17 -1.56 4.08
C LEU A 169 16.35 -0.51 5.19
N THR A 170 17.46 0.20 5.17
CA THR A 170 17.79 1.25 6.17
C THR A 170 18.10 2.59 5.51
N GLY A 171 17.89 2.71 4.21
CA GLY A 171 18.15 3.91 3.42
C GLY A 171 17.06 4.98 3.54
N ALA A 172 17.08 5.94 2.62
CA ALA A 172 16.08 7.01 2.55
C ALA A 172 14.67 6.42 2.37
N TYR A 173 13.69 7.04 3.03
CA TYR A 173 12.32 6.54 3.08
C TYR A 173 11.34 7.70 2.92
N GLU A 174 10.43 7.59 1.96
CA GLU A 174 9.43 8.63 1.67
C GLU A 174 8.06 7.99 1.37
N ILE A 175 6.98 8.71 1.72
CA ILE A 175 5.60 8.30 1.44
C ILE A 175 4.90 9.43 0.71
N LEU A 176 4.28 9.12 -0.43
CA LEU A 176 3.42 10.01 -1.18
C LEU A 176 1.99 9.46 -1.17
N ILE A 177 1.03 10.35 -1.01
CA ILE A 177 -0.40 10.00 -1.05
C ILE A 177 -1.02 10.65 -2.27
N GLY A 178 -1.58 9.81 -3.14
CA GLY A 178 -2.23 10.22 -4.38
C GLY A 178 -2.27 9.07 -5.39
N GLY A 179 -2.97 9.29 -6.50
CA GLY A 179 -3.10 8.30 -7.58
C GLY A 179 -1.90 8.25 -8.52
N ALA A 180 -2.17 8.05 -9.82
CA ALA A 180 -1.13 7.90 -10.84
C ALA A 180 -0.16 9.09 -10.92
N ALA A 181 -0.63 10.33 -10.75
CA ALA A 181 0.25 11.50 -10.74
C ALA A 181 1.27 11.44 -9.60
N ALA A 182 0.84 11.07 -8.38
CA ALA A 182 1.76 10.92 -7.26
C ALA A 182 2.77 9.78 -7.48
N ALA A 183 2.41 8.73 -8.22
CA ALA A 183 3.36 7.69 -8.61
C ALA A 183 4.39 8.19 -9.64
N ILE A 184 4.02 9.10 -10.53
CA ILE A 184 4.99 9.80 -11.40
C ILE A 184 5.94 10.66 -10.56
N ASP A 185 5.41 11.40 -9.58
CA ASP A 185 6.23 12.20 -8.66
C ASP A 185 7.17 11.30 -7.84
N ALA A 186 6.72 10.11 -7.41
CA ALA A 186 7.54 9.13 -6.72
C ALA A 186 8.70 8.62 -7.59
N LEU A 187 8.43 8.32 -8.87
CA LEU A 187 9.45 7.91 -9.83
C LEU A 187 10.46 9.05 -10.08
N TRP A 188 9.97 10.28 -10.26
CA TRP A 188 10.83 11.44 -10.39
C TRP A 188 11.68 11.66 -9.14
N ARG A 189 11.08 11.55 -7.95
CA ARG A 189 11.79 11.68 -6.69
C ARG A 189 12.87 10.62 -6.50
N ALA A 190 12.61 9.39 -6.86
CA ALA A 190 13.59 8.31 -6.86
C ALA A 190 14.78 8.64 -7.77
N THR A 191 14.51 9.19 -8.96
CA THR A 191 15.55 9.66 -9.89
C THR A 191 16.40 10.78 -9.29
N GLU A 192 15.79 11.72 -8.55
CA GLU A 192 16.53 12.77 -7.85
C GLU A 192 17.43 12.22 -6.73
N LEU A 193 16.95 11.26 -5.94
CA LEU A 193 17.75 10.63 -4.90
C LEU A 193 19.01 9.97 -5.48
N LEU A 194 18.85 9.25 -6.60
CA LEU A 194 19.96 8.66 -7.34
C LEU A 194 20.93 9.73 -7.89
N ALA A 195 20.42 10.75 -8.56
CA ALA A 195 21.22 11.81 -9.16
C ALA A 195 22.03 12.63 -8.15
N ARG A 196 21.50 12.76 -6.93
CA ARG A 196 22.18 13.43 -5.80
C ARG A 196 23.08 12.51 -5.00
N GLY A 197 23.25 11.24 -5.39
CA GLY A 197 24.06 10.26 -4.67
C GLY A 197 23.55 9.94 -3.26
N ARG A 198 22.25 10.12 -2.99
CA ARG A 198 21.63 9.83 -1.70
C ARG A 198 21.37 8.34 -1.51
N CYS A 199 21.38 7.58 -2.59
CA CYS A 199 21.27 6.13 -2.63
C CYS A 199 21.94 5.60 -3.91
N ALA A 200 22.32 4.32 -3.91
CA ALA A 200 22.82 3.63 -5.08
C ALA A 200 21.67 3.02 -5.91
N ARG A 201 20.51 2.78 -5.29
CA ARG A 201 19.30 2.25 -5.91
C ARG A 201 18.06 2.77 -5.19
N ALA A 202 16.94 2.84 -5.92
CA ALA A 202 15.67 3.30 -5.36
C ALA A 202 14.54 2.36 -5.76
N LEU A 203 13.79 1.89 -4.77
CA LEU A 203 12.53 1.17 -4.93
C LEU A 203 11.38 2.17 -4.94
N VAL A 204 10.51 2.09 -5.94
CA VAL A 204 9.23 2.79 -5.96
C VAL A 204 8.13 1.75 -5.85
N LEU A 205 7.41 1.75 -4.74
CA LEU A 205 6.40 0.76 -4.38
C LEU A 205 5.02 1.38 -4.35
N ALA A 206 4.05 0.75 -4.98
CA ALA A 206 2.63 1.09 -4.86
C ALA A 206 1.81 -0.14 -4.49
N VAL A 207 0.82 0.04 -3.61
CA VAL A 207 -0.16 -1.01 -3.23
C VAL A 207 -1.54 -0.38 -3.18
N GLU A 208 -2.49 -0.95 -3.95
CA GLU A 208 -3.86 -0.48 -4.02
C GLU A 208 -4.83 -1.64 -3.84
N THR A 209 -5.66 -1.56 -2.79
CA THR A 209 -6.73 -2.53 -2.51
C THR A 209 -8.09 -1.83 -2.49
N PHE A 210 -9.14 -2.58 -2.81
CA PHE A 210 -10.49 -2.02 -2.81
C PHE A 210 -10.90 -1.52 -1.41
N ALA A 211 -10.54 -2.25 -0.37
CA ALA A 211 -10.87 -1.88 1.00
C ALA A 211 -10.36 -0.48 1.37
N GLU A 212 -9.15 -0.12 0.94
CA GLU A 212 -8.56 1.19 1.21
C GLU A 212 -9.01 2.28 0.21
N CYS A 213 -9.41 1.89 -1.00
CA CYS A 213 -9.79 2.81 -2.08
C CYS A 213 -11.31 2.93 -2.27
N GLU A 214 -12.14 2.27 -1.46
CA GLU A 214 -13.59 2.20 -1.66
C GLU A 214 -14.24 3.58 -1.78
N ASP A 215 -13.95 4.49 -0.86
CA ASP A 215 -14.51 5.84 -0.86
C ASP A 215 -14.05 6.65 -2.08
N LEU A 216 -12.79 6.51 -2.45
CA LEU A 216 -12.20 7.17 -3.61
C LEU A 216 -12.87 6.66 -4.90
N TYR A 217 -13.00 5.35 -5.03
CA TYR A 217 -13.63 4.71 -6.17
C TYR A 217 -15.13 5.02 -6.24
N ALA A 218 -15.83 5.06 -5.11
CA ALA A 218 -17.24 5.41 -5.06
C ALA A 218 -17.51 6.84 -5.54
N ARG A 219 -16.64 7.79 -5.20
CA ARG A 219 -16.72 9.20 -5.65
C ARG A 219 -16.38 9.34 -7.13
N GLY A 220 -15.37 8.61 -7.62
CA GLY A 220 -14.88 8.69 -9.00
C GLY A 220 -15.54 7.71 -9.98
N ARG A 221 -16.43 6.83 -9.53
CA ARG A 221 -16.97 5.73 -10.36
C ARG A 221 -17.68 6.16 -11.65
N TRP A 222 -18.18 7.38 -11.70
CA TRP A 222 -18.82 7.92 -12.89
C TRP A 222 -17.81 8.36 -13.96
N LEU A 223 -16.55 8.65 -13.55
CA LEU A 223 -15.42 8.94 -14.42
C LEU A 223 -14.70 7.64 -14.86
N VAL A 224 -14.73 6.63 -13.99
CA VAL A 224 -14.02 5.36 -14.22
C VAL A 224 -14.97 4.36 -14.84
N ARG A 225 -14.77 4.09 -16.14
CA ARG A 225 -15.56 3.11 -16.90
C ARG A 225 -14.95 1.70 -16.88
N SER A 226 -13.78 1.56 -16.28
CA SER A 226 -13.04 0.30 -16.14
C SER A 226 -13.23 -0.30 -14.75
N PRO A 227 -13.08 -1.63 -14.57
CA PRO A 227 -13.08 -2.23 -13.25
C PRO A 227 -11.92 -1.69 -12.43
N LEU A 228 -12.11 -1.51 -11.12
CA LEU A 228 -10.99 -1.35 -10.19
C LEU A 228 -10.28 -2.69 -10.05
N VAL A 229 -8.97 -2.69 -10.26
CA VAL A 229 -8.15 -3.90 -10.13
C VAL A 229 -7.16 -3.72 -8.99
N GLU A 230 -7.33 -4.53 -7.96
CA GLU A 230 -6.39 -4.54 -6.86
C GLU A 230 -5.01 -4.95 -7.37
N SER A 231 -3.98 -4.24 -6.93
CA SER A 231 -2.63 -4.43 -7.44
C SER A 231 -1.57 -3.98 -6.45
N ALA A 232 -0.41 -4.59 -6.57
CA ALA A 232 0.83 -4.14 -5.97
C ALA A 232 1.92 -4.16 -7.04
N ALA A 233 2.70 -3.09 -7.12
CA ALA A 233 3.77 -2.96 -8.10
C ALA A 233 4.98 -2.30 -7.47
N CYS A 234 6.18 -2.78 -7.82
CA CYS A 234 7.43 -2.22 -7.36
C CYS A 234 8.41 -2.08 -8.53
N ALA A 235 8.99 -0.89 -8.72
CA ALA A 235 10.03 -0.64 -9.71
C ALA A 235 11.36 -0.39 -9.02
N LEU A 236 12.45 -0.96 -9.56
CA LEU A 236 13.82 -0.69 -9.14
C LEU A 236 14.49 0.25 -10.13
N LEU A 237 14.88 1.42 -9.65
CA LEU A 237 15.66 2.39 -10.39
C LEU A 237 17.12 2.35 -9.93
N ILE A 238 18.04 2.42 -10.90
CA ILE A 238 19.48 2.46 -10.67
C ILE A 238 20.12 3.55 -11.55
N PRO A 239 21.34 4.02 -11.27
CA PRO A 239 22.08 4.87 -12.20
C PRO A 239 22.25 4.19 -13.56
N GLY A 240 22.01 4.94 -14.65
CA GLY A 240 22.06 4.40 -16.00
C GLY A 240 22.25 5.48 -17.05
N ARG A 241 22.40 5.08 -18.33
CA ARG A 241 22.63 6.00 -19.46
C ARG A 241 21.35 6.46 -20.14
N LEU A 242 20.27 5.69 -20.04
CA LEU A 242 18.99 5.96 -20.64
C LEU A 242 17.98 6.20 -19.54
N ALA A 243 17.47 7.40 -19.44
CA ALA A 243 16.51 7.77 -18.42
C ALA A 243 15.10 7.72 -19.00
N PRO A 244 14.18 6.92 -18.40
CA PRO A 244 12.76 7.18 -18.60
C PRO A 244 12.45 8.62 -18.19
N THR A 245 11.56 9.26 -18.93
CA THR A 245 11.12 10.62 -18.59
C THR A 245 9.87 10.52 -17.71
N PHE A 246 9.93 11.13 -16.53
CA PHE A 246 8.81 11.22 -15.60
C PHE A 246 8.44 12.69 -15.44
N ALA A 247 7.28 13.09 -15.98
CA ALA A 247 6.81 14.45 -15.88
C ALA A 247 5.28 14.51 -15.96
N PRO A 248 4.61 15.28 -15.07
CA PRO A 248 3.18 15.49 -15.20
C PRO A 248 2.83 16.14 -16.55
N ALA A 249 1.74 15.70 -17.16
CA ALA A 249 1.20 16.29 -18.36
C ALA A 249 -0.32 16.23 -18.37
N ALA A 250 -0.94 17.02 -19.25
CA ALA A 250 -2.39 17.13 -19.35
C ALA A 250 -3.08 15.86 -19.89
N ALA A 251 -2.33 14.93 -20.50
CA ALA A 251 -2.88 13.71 -21.06
C ALA A 251 -1.94 12.52 -20.82
N PRO A 252 -2.49 11.30 -20.60
CA PRO A 252 -1.68 10.10 -20.45
C PRO A 252 -0.92 9.80 -21.75
N SER A 253 0.26 9.19 -21.60
CA SER A 253 1.02 8.69 -22.73
C SER A 253 0.29 7.49 -23.39
N PRO A 254 0.63 7.14 -24.66
CA PRO A 254 0.09 5.93 -25.27
C PRO A 254 0.32 4.67 -24.43
N LEU A 255 1.46 4.59 -23.74
CA LEU A 255 1.80 3.47 -22.87
C LEU A 255 0.89 3.41 -21.62
N GLU A 256 0.60 4.55 -21.00
CA GLU A 256 -0.33 4.62 -19.87
C GLU A 256 -1.74 4.27 -20.32
N THR A 257 -2.15 4.69 -21.51
CA THR A 257 -3.43 4.30 -22.11
C THR A 257 -3.50 2.79 -22.33
N LEU A 258 -2.44 2.18 -22.85
CA LEU A 258 -2.33 0.73 -23.03
C LEU A 258 -2.37 0.00 -21.67
N ALA A 259 -1.65 0.51 -20.67
CA ALA A 259 -1.66 -0.07 -19.33
C ALA A 259 -3.09 -0.10 -18.77
N ARG A 260 -3.82 1.01 -18.83
CA ARG A 260 -5.23 1.07 -18.37
C ARG A 260 -6.14 0.14 -19.16
N ALA A 261 -5.97 0.03 -20.48
CA ALA A 261 -6.77 -0.89 -21.28
C ALA A 261 -6.57 -2.35 -20.85
N ARG A 262 -5.34 -2.73 -20.52
CA ARG A 262 -4.98 -4.09 -20.12
C ARG A 262 -5.25 -4.40 -18.64
N THR A 263 -5.13 -3.43 -17.76
CA THR A 263 -5.27 -3.68 -16.32
C THR A 263 -6.62 -3.26 -15.75
N GLY A 264 -7.29 -2.27 -16.32
CA GLY A 264 -8.36 -1.52 -15.69
C GLY A 264 -7.82 -0.34 -14.87
N GLU A 265 -8.56 0.10 -13.85
CA GLU A 265 -8.12 1.17 -12.96
C GLU A 265 -7.31 0.58 -11.79
N THR A 266 -6.06 1.01 -11.69
CA THR A 266 -5.09 0.55 -10.69
C THR A 266 -4.46 1.70 -9.90
N LEU A 267 -5.02 2.90 -10.01
CA LEU A 267 -4.66 4.12 -9.26
C LEU A 267 -3.13 4.38 -9.28
N ALA A 268 -2.48 4.39 -8.10
CA ALA A 268 -1.04 4.64 -8.00
C ALA A 268 -0.16 3.55 -8.65
N CYS A 269 -0.67 2.33 -8.84
CA CYS A 269 0.08 1.27 -9.53
C CYS A 269 0.16 1.48 -11.04
N ALA A 270 -0.73 2.28 -11.67
CA ALA A 270 -0.82 2.40 -13.12
C ALA A 270 0.50 2.80 -13.82
N PRO A 271 1.28 3.79 -13.35
CA PRO A 271 2.56 4.14 -13.97
C PRO A 271 3.61 3.02 -13.85
N LEU A 272 3.63 2.29 -12.73
CA LEU A 272 4.55 1.17 -12.54
C LEU A 272 4.21 0.00 -13.46
N ILE A 273 2.92 -0.25 -13.69
CA ILE A 273 2.46 -1.24 -14.67
C ILE A 273 2.85 -0.83 -16.10
N ALA A 274 2.74 0.47 -16.42
CA ALA A 274 3.21 0.98 -17.72
C ALA A 274 4.71 0.73 -17.90
N LEU A 275 5.54 0.94 -16.86
CA LEU A 275 6.96 0.58 -16.88
C LEU A 275 7.19 -0.93 -17.08
N ALA A 276 6.41 -1.78 -16.44
CA ALA A 276 6.49 -3.23 -16.63
C ALA A 276 6.20 -3.64 -18.08
N LEU A 277 5.16 -3.04 -18.69
CA LEU A 277 4.81 -3.26 -20.09
C LEU A 277 5.92 -2.80 -21.04
N ALA A 278 6.48 -1.60 -20.82
CA ALA A 278 7.58 -1.07 -21.62
C ALA A 278 8.82 -1.96 -21.51
N ARG A 279 9.13 -2.41 -20.30
CA ARG A 279 10.27 -3.32 -20.07
C ARG A 279 10.07 -4.66 -20.81
N ALA A 280 8.89 -5.24 -20.75
CA ALA A 280 8.57 -6.47 -21.48
C ALA A 280 8.65 -6.29 -23.01
N ALA A 281 8.40 -5.09 -23.51
CA ALA A 281 8.56 -4.74 -24.93
C ALA A 281 10.02 -4.37 -25.31
N GLY A 282 10.96 -4.32 -24.36
CA GLY A 282 12.34 -3.89 -24.59
C GLY A 282 12.54 -2.37 -24.69
N ASP A 283 11.53 -1.58 -24.33
CA ASP A 283 11.50 -0.11 -24.48
C ASP A 283 11.68 0.68 -23.18
N ALA A 284 12.02 0.01 -22.07
CA ALA A 284 12.07 0.64 -20.74
C ALA A 284 12.99 1.88 -20.63
N GLY A 285 13.99 2.00 -21.52
CA GLY A 285 14.87 3.17 -21.58
C GLY A 285 14.33 4.36 -22.38
N ARG A 286 13.16 4.26 -23.00
CA ARG A 286 12.55 5.32 -23.84
C ARG A 286 11.15 5.69 -23.40
N VAL A 287 10.77 5.34 -22.17
CA VAL A 287 9.43 5.54 -21.66
C VAL A 287 9.24 6.99 -21.23
N SER A 288 8.16 7.62 -21.69
CA SER A 288 7.63 8.84 -21.13
C SER A 288 6.34 8.52 -20.38
N LEU A 289 6.32 8.79 -19.08
CA LEU A 289 5.14 8.66 -18.23
C LEU A 289 4.68 10.05 -17.82
N THR A 290 3.45 10.36 -18.10
CA THR A 290 2.93 11.72 -17.96
C THR A 290 1.76 11.82 -17.01
N GLY A 291 1.00 10.75 -16.80
CA GLY A 291 -0.11 10.65 -15.86
C GLY A 291 -1.11 11.81 -15.90
N GLU A 292 -2.32 11.57 -16.40
CA GLU A 292 -3.40 12.52 -16.22
C GLU A 292 -4.14 12.19 -14.91
N TRP A 293 -4.15 13.15 -13.98
CA TRP A 293 -5.06 13.13 -12.87
C TRP A 293 -6.29 13.98 -13.21
N ARG A 294 -7.43 13.34 -13.41
CA ARG A 294 -8.73 14.02 -13.41
C ARG A 294 -9.32 13.86 -12.01
N GLY A 295 -9.18 14.91 -11.23
CA GLY A 295 -9.83 15.04 -9.94
C GLY A 295 -11.34 15.24 -10.07
#